data_7045a6ad92fddb55ef4ce2e61a33f150
#
_entry.id   7045a6ad92fddb55ef4ce2e61a33f150
#
_cell.length_a   1.000
_cell.length_b   1.000
_cell.length_c   1.000
_cell.angle_alpha   90.00
_cell.angle_beta   90.00
_cell.angle_gamma   90.00
#
_symmetry.space_group_name_H-M   'P 1'
#
loop_
_entity.id
_entity.type
_entity.pdbx_description
1 polymer ?
#
loop_
_entity_poly.entity_id
_entity_poly.type
_entity_poly.pdbx_seq_one_letter_code
_entity_poly.pdbx_strand_id
1 'polypeptide(L)'
;MTEEIRKLKEIIDGSDNIVFFGGAGVSTESGIPDFRSVDGLYHQQWSDPPETILSHTYYERYPEKFFAFYRAKLLCPDAKPNAAHRKLAEWERAGKLKAVITQNIDGLHQAADSKEVLELHGSTLRNYCERCGKFYGVEAIAHSAGVPTCSCGGRIKPNVVLYEEGLNEDTLYKAVRYIAEADVLIIAGTSLAVYPAAGLVNYYRGHKLVVINKTPLGDKTRADLVITGAVGETLAQV
;
A
#
# COMPACT_ATOMS: atom_id res chain seq x y z
N MET A 1 -15.05 20.66 13.78
CA MET A 1 -14.93 19.18 13.85
C MET A 1 -16.30 18.60 13.55
N THR A 2 -16.40 17.78 12.50
CA THR A 2 -17.67 17.12 12.13
C THR A 2 -18.04 16.03 13.14
N GLU A 3 -19.28 15.54 13.07
CA GLU A 3 -19.73 14.45 13.96
C GLU A 3 -18.94 13.16 13.69
N GLU A 4 -18.62 12.88 12.42
CA GLU A 4 -17.83 11.71 12.03
C GLU A 4 -16.39 11.77 12.61
N ILE A 5 -15.76 12.93 12.58
CA ILE A 5 -14.40 13.11 13.15
C ILE A 5 -14.44 12.93 14.67
N ARG A 6 -15.49 13.45 15.35
CA ARG A 6 -15.66 13.23 16.79
C ARG A 6 -15.81 11.74 17.12
N LYS A 7 -16.66 11.02 16.36
CA LYS A 7 -16.82 9.57 16.52
C LYS A 7 -15.52 8.81 16.25
N LEU A 8 -14.78 9.20 15.21
CA LEU A 8 -13.46 8.59 14.90
C LEU A 8 -12.53 8.77 16.09
N LYS A 9 -12.45 9.98 16.63
CA LYS A 9 -11.62 10.25 17.81
C LYS A 9 -12.01 9.40 19.01
N GLU A 10 -13.32 9.29 19.32
CA GLU A 10 -13.82 8.45 20.40
C GLU A 10 -13.43 6.98 20.22
N ILE A 11 -13.50 6.45 18.99
CA ILE A 11 -13.09 5.08 18.65
C ILE A 11 -11.58 4.90 18.89
N ILE A 12 -10.75 5.84 18.42
CA ILE A 12 -9.29 5.78 18.60
C ILE A 12 -8.89 5.92 20.07
N ASP A 13 -9.51 6.84 20.80
CA ASP A 13 -9.21 7.05 22.21
C ASP A 13 -9.60 5.82 23.06
N GLY A 14 -10.64 5.12 22.65
CA GLY A 14 -11.20 3.97 23.35
C GLY A 14 -10.48 2.61 23.10
N SER A 15 -9.43 2.56 22.29
CA SER A 15 -8.72 1.31 21.99
C SER A 15 -7.20 1.50 21.93
N ASP A 16 -6.48 0.50 22.42
CA ASP A 16 -5.02 0.34 22.28
C ASP A 16 -4.66 -0.87 21.39
N ASN A 17 -5.61 -1.35 20.60
CA ASN A 17 -5.42 -2.47 19.68
C ASN A 17 -6.05 -2.19 18.31
N ILE A 18 -5.46 -1.21 17.63
CA ILE A 18 -5.90 -0.72 16.32
C ILE A 18 -5.01 -1.31 15.23
N VAL A 19 -5.62 -1.74 14.14
CA VAL A 19 -4.91 -2.14 12.92
C VAL A 19 -5.38 -1.26 11.76
N PHE A 20 -4.45 -0.80 10.95
CA PHE A 20 -4.71 -0.02 9.77
C PHE A 20 -4.49 -0.86 8.51
N PHE A 21 -5.46 -0.86 7.58
CA PHE A 21 -5.38 -1.52 6.28
C PHE A 21 -5.50 -0.47 5.18
N GLY A 22 -4.42 -0.21 4.47
CA GLY A 22 -4.32 0.89 3.50
C GLY A 22 -4.05 0.45 2.06
N GLY A 23 -4.48 1.29 1.11
CA GLY A 23 -4.17 1.18 -0.31
C GLY A 23 -3.67 2.49 -0.91
N ALA A 24 -3.60 2.58 -2.23
CA ALA A 24 -2.98 3.68 -2.97
C ALA A 24 -3.56 5.07 -2.66
N GLY A 25 -4.83 5.15 -2.28
CA GLY A 25 -5.47 6.40 -1.85
C GLY A 25 -4.86 7.04 -0.59
N VAL A 26 -4.08 6.28 0.21
CA VAL A 26 -3.32 6.84 1.35
C VAL A 26 -2.20 7.75 0.87
N SER A 27 -1.60 7.46 -0.28
CA SER A 27 -0.43 8.17 -0.82
C SER A 27 -0.76 9.25 -1.85
N THR A 28 -2.05 9.46 -2.20
CA THR A 28 -2.44 10.50 -3.15
C THR A 28 -2.08 11.91 -2.68
N GLU A 29 -2.16 12.17 -1.37
CA GLU A 29 -1.75 13.44 -0.75
C GLU A 29 -0.20 13.58 -0.64
N SER A 30 0.53 12.56 -1.04
CA SER A 30 1.99 12.58 -1.21
C SER A 30 2.41 12.77 -2.68
N GLY A 31 1.44 13.01 -3.59
CA GLY A 31 1.69 13.18 -5.02
C GLY A 31 1.81 11.87 -5.80
N ILE A 32 1.54 10.71 -5.18
CA ILE A 32 1.53 9.41 -5.87
C ILE A 32 0.10 9.15 -6.36
N PRO A 33 -0.14 9.07 -7.68
CA PRO A 33 -1.48 8.76 -8.20
C PRO A 33 -1.92 7.36 -7.78
N ASP A 34 -3.18 7.19 -7.46
CA ASP A 34 -3.74 5.86 -7.30
C ASP A 34 -3.95 5.17 -8.67
N PHE A 35 -4.46 3.93 -8.65
CA PHE A 35 -4.63 3.15 -9.88
C PHE A 35 -5.94 3.45 -10.61
N ARG A 36 -7.02 3.80 -9.93
CA ARG A 36 -8.40 3.72 -10.42
C ARG A 36 -9.17 5.02 -10.43
N SER A 37 -8.72 6.07 -9.75
CA SER A 37 -9.36 7.39 -9.82
C SER A 37 -9.27 7.97 -11.24
N VAL A 38 -9.99 9.04 -11.50
CA VAL A 38 -10.00 9.71 -12.81
C VAL A 38 -8.59 10.06 -13.29
N ASP A 39 -7.71 10.46 -12.36
CA ASP A 39 -6.29 10.77 -12.62
C ASP A 39 -5.36 9.57 -12.36
N GLY A 40 -5.92 8.39 -12.09
CA GLY A 40 -5.19 7.19 -11.74
C GLY A 40 -4.43 6.56 -12.91
N LEU A 41 -3.52 5.66 -12.58
CA LEU A 41 -2.65 5.02 -13.57
C LEU A 41 -3.41 4.31 -14.69
N TYR A 42 -4.59 3.74 -14.42
CA TYR A 42 -5.38 3.03 -15.42
C TYR A 42 -6.02 3.92 -16.47
N HIS A 43 -6.14 5.22 -16.22
CA HIS A 43 -6.66 6.21 -17.16
C HIS A 43 -5.55 6.92 -17.97
N GLN A 44 -4.28 6.65 -17.69
CA GLN A 44 -3.16 7.22 -18.41
C GLN A 44 -2.88 6.43 -19.70
N GLN A 45 -2.58 7.15 -20.78
CA GLN A 45 -2.23 6.50 -22.06
C GLN A 45 -0.86 5.82 -21.97
N TRP A 46 -0.83 4.54 -22.27
CA TRP A 46 0.36 3.71 -22.43
C TRP A 46 0.10 2.67 -23.52
N SER A 47 1.15 1.96 -23.97
CA SER A 47 1.03 0.98 -25.07
C SER A 47 0.09 -0.18 -24.76
N ASP A 48 0.03 -0.59 -23.49
CA ASP A 48 -0.79 -1.68 -22.99
C ASP A 48 -1.42 -1.28 -21.65
N PRO A 49 -2.52 -1.91 -21.22
CA PRO A 49 -3.11 -1.64 -19.90
C PRO A 49 -2.09 -1.85 -18.77
N PRO A 50 -2.06 -0.99 -17.75
CA PRO A 50 -1.13 -1.12 -16.62
C PRO A 50 -1.17 -2.48 -15.92
N GLU A 51 -2.34 -3.09 -15.80
CA GLU A 51 -2.49 -4.45 -15.23
C GLU A 51 -1.77 -5.51 -16.08
N THR A 52 -1.81 -5.36 -17.41
CA THR A 52 -1.05 -6.23 -18.32
C THR A 52 0.44 -6.02 -18.18
N ILE A 53 0.89 -4.75 -18.19
CA ILE A 53 2.33 -4.41 -18.08
C ILE A 53 2.90 -4.90 -16.74
N LEU A 54 2.12 -4.81 -15.67
CA LEU A 54 2.52 -5.21 -14.31
C LEU A 54 2.28 -6.70 -14.02
N SER A 55 2.09 -7.54 -15.05
CA SER A 55 2.00 -8.98 -14.88
C SER A 55 3.37 -9.66 -14.99
N HIS A 56 3.52 -10.81 -14.32
CA HIS A 56 4.73 -11.65 -14.41
C HIS A 56 5.00 -12.06 -15.86
N THR A 57 3.96 -12.48 -16.59
CA THR A 57 4.09 -12.85 -18.02
C THR A 57 4.63 -11.70 -18.87
N TYR A 58 4.20 -10.47 -18.65
CA TYR A 58 4.70 -9.31 -19.41
C TYR A 58 6.13 -8.96 -19.02
N TYR A 59 6.47 -9.01 -17.74
CA TYR A 59 7.82 -8.83 -17.22
C TYR A 59 8.82 -9.81 -17.87
N GLU A 60 8.41 -11.06 -18.05
CA GLU A 60 9.24 -12.08 -18.71
C GLU A 60 9.38 -11.86 -20.23
N ARG A 61 8.28 -11.53 -20.92
CA ARG A 61 8.25 -11.43 -22.37
C ARG A 61 8.77 -10.11 -22.92
N TYR A 62 8.54 -9.03 -22.19
CA TYR A 62 8.81 -7.65 -22.63
C TYR A 62 9.53 -6.83 -21.55
N PRO A 63 10.68 -7.31 -21.01
CA PRO A 63 11.34 -6.69 -19.87
C PRO A 63 11.70 -5.21 -20.12
N GLU A 64 12.13 -4.83 -21.32
CA GLU A 64 12.46 -3.43 -21.64
C GLU A 64 11.24 -2.52 -21.50
N LYS A 65 10.07 -2.94 -21.99
CA LYS A 65 8.82 -2.17 -21.88
C LYS A 65 8.35 -2.13 -20.43
N PHE A 66 8.45 -3.26 -19.71
CA PHE A 66 8.15 -3.32 -18.28
C PHE A 66 8.96 -2.30 -17.49
N PHE A 67 10.29 -2.30 -17.65
CA PHE A 67 11.16 -1.39 -16.91
C PHE A 67 11.01 0.07 -17.35
N ALA A 68 10.68 0.35 -18.61
CA ALA A 68 10.35 1.70 -19.05
C ALA A 68 9.09 2.22 -18.32
N PHE A 69 8.04 1.43 -18.26
CA PHE A 69 6.82 1.74 -17.52
C PHE A 69 7.09 1.87 -16.02
N TYR A 70 7.79 0.88 -15.44
CA TYR A 70 8.10 0.83 -14.03
C TYR A 70 8.81 2.10 -13.55
N ARG A 71 9.86 2.52 -14.26
CA ARG A 71 10.58 3.77 -13.95
C ARG A 71 9.71 5.00 -14.09
N ALA A 72 8.89 5.06 -15.12
CA ALA A 72 8.08 6.24 -15.41
C ALA A 72 6.86 6.40 -14.48
N LYS A 73 6.35 5.29 -13.91
CA LYS A 73 5.04 5.29 -13.23
C LYS A 73 5.06 4.82 -11.80
N LEU A 74 5.99 3.96 -11.41
CA LEU A 74 6.01 3.36 -10.07
C LEU A 74 7.10 3.92 -9.17
N LEU A 75 8.13 4.55 -9.73
CA LEU A 75 9.17 5.20 -8.94
C LEU A 75 8.79 6.65 -8.69
N CYS A 76 8.62 7.02 -7.43
CA CYS A 76 8.25 8.35 -6.98
C CYS A 76 9.29 8.86 -5.95
N PRO A 77 10.54 9.15 -6.37
CA PRO A 77 11.65 9.42 -5.46
C PRO A 77 11.46 10.68 -4.60
N ASP A 78 10.68 11.64 -5.08
CA ASP A 78 10.43 12.91 -4.40
C ASP A 78 9.23 12.86 -3.44
N ALA A 79 8.47 11.76 -3.42
CA ALA A 79 7.32 11.60 -2.57
C ALA A 79 7.72 11.59 -1.09
N LYS A 80 6.96 12.30 -0.26
CA LYS A 80 7.20 12.39 1.18
C LYS A 80 5.96 11.93 1.95
N PRO A 81 6.14 11.40 3.17
CA PRO A 81 5.02 11.04 4.02
C PRO A 81 4.06 12.23 4.21
N ASN A 82 2.78 11.99 4.02
CA ASN A 82 1.71 12.97 4.29
C ASN A 82 1.19 12.86 5.72
N ALA A 83 0.13 13.57 6.04
CA ALA A 83 -0.47 13.60 7.38
C ALA A 83 -0.94 12.21 7.84
N ALA A 84 -1.48 11.36 6.93
CA ALA A 84 -1.89 9.99 7.29
C ALA A 84 -0.72 9.16 7.79
N HIS A 85 0.38 9.12 7.04
CA HIS A 85 1.57 8.35 7.42
C HIS A 85 2.11 8.79 8.78
N ARG A 86 2.23 10.12 9.00
CA ARG A 86 2.73 10.68 10.26
C ARG A 86 1.80 10.37 11.44
N LYS A 87 0.48 10.47 11.26
CA LYS A 87 -0.50 10.17 12.31
C LYS A 87 -0.49 8.70 12.69
N LEU A 88 -0.37 7.78 11.73
CA LEU A 88 -0.25 6.35 12.01
C LEU A 88 1.02 6.03 12.82
N ALA A 89 2.15 6.62 12.46
CA ALA A 89 3.39 6.48 13.23
C ALA A 89 3.26 7.09 14.64
N GLU A 90 2.52 8.19 14.81
CA GLU A 90 2.20 8.78 16.12
C GLU A 90 1.40 7.80 16.98
N TRP A 91 0.33 7.19 16.44
CA TRP A 91 -0.48 6.21 17.16
C TRP A 91 0.29 4.94 17.50
N GLU A 92 1.20 4.50 16.64
CA GLU A 92 2.08 3.36 16.93
C GLU A 92 3.00 3.67 18.10
N ARG A 93 3.65 4.85 18.12
CA ARG A 93 4.48 5.31 19.25
C ARG A 93 3.71 5.45 20.55
N ALA A 94 2.43 5.83 20.47
CA ALA A 94 1.53 5.90 21.61
C ALA A 94 1.01 4.53 22.08
N GLY A 95 1.40 3.44 21.39
CA GLY A 95 0.98 2.08 21.72
C GLY A 95 -0.45 1.72 21.29
N LYS A 96 -1.15 2.59 20.57
CA LYS A 96 -2.52 2.38 20.09
C LYS A 96 -2.58 1.55 18.81
N LEU A 97 -1.76 1.87 17.81
CA LEU A 97 -1.68 1.14 16.55
C LEU A 97 -0.69 -0.02 16.66
N LYS A 98 -1.14 -1.23 16.31
CA LYS A 98 -0.33 -2.45 16.39
C LYS A 98 0.36 -2.78 15.07
N ALA A 99 -0.27 -2.48 13.94
CA ALA A 99 0.33 -2.70 12.63
C ALA A 99 -0.31 -1.79 11.56
N VAL A 100 0.49 -1.45 10.59
CA VAL A 100 0.06 -0.94 9.29
C VAL A 100 0.15 -2.08 8.28
N ILE A 101 -0.97 -2.48 7.70
CA ILE A 101 -1.04 -3.44 6.60
C ILE A 101 -1.28 -2.63 5.34
N THR A 102 -0.33 -2.63 4.41
CA THR A 102 -0.40 -1.79 3.22
C THR A 102 -0.31 -2.57 1.93
N GLN A 103 -1.10 -2.16 0.95
CA GLN A 103 -0.98 -2.60 -0.44
C GLN A 103 0.03 -1.76 -1.23
N ASN A 104 0.48 -0.64 -0.64
CA ASN A 104 1.43 0.29 -1.27
C ASN A 104 2.84 -0.27 -1.24
N ILE A 105 3.61 0.14 -2.25
CA ILE A 105 5.00 -0.28 -2.48
C ILE A 105 6.00 0.88 -2.33
N ASP A 106 5.52 2.05 -1.87
CA ASP A 106 6.23 3.33 -1.88
C ASP A 106 7.18 3.55 -0.69
N GLY A 107 7.03 2.76 0.40
CA GLY A 107 7.85 2.87 1.60
C GLY A 107 7.54 4.10 2.47
N LEU A 108 6.46 4.85 2.22
CA LEU A 108 6.15 6.09 2.93
C LEU A 108 5.76 5.89 4.40
N HIS A 109 5.22 4.72 4.77
CA HIS A 109 4.94 4.40 6.16
C HIS A 109 6.24 4.29 6.98
N GLN A 110 7.24 3.58 6.44
CA GLN A 110 8.56 3.46 7.07
C GLN A 110 9.30 4.80 7.08
N ALA A 111 9.17 5.60 6.01
CA ALA A 111 9.72 6.96 5.94
C ALA A 111 9.07 7.92 6.96
N ALA A 112 7.87 7.61 7.47
CA ALA A 112 7.19 8.31 8.57
C ALA A 112 7.55 7.76 9.96
N ASP A 113 8.47 6.80 10.06
CA ASP A 113 8.90 6.11 11.27
C ASP A 113 7.94 5.03 11.81
N SER A 114 6.93 4.58 11.05
CA SER A 114 6.19 3.37 11.41
C SER A 114 7.11 2.14 11.41
N LYS A 115 7.00 1.27 12.42
CA LYS A 115 7.89 0.13 12.64
C LYS A 115 7.26 -1.19 12.18
N GLU A 116 6.02 -1.45 12.58
CA GLU A 116 5.30 -2.67 12.19
C GLU A 116 4.48 -2.40 10.92
N VAL A 117 5.16 -2.50 9.76
CA VAL A 117 4.56 -2.28 8.44
C VAL A 117 4.60 -3.58 7.63
N LEU A 118 3.44 -4.10 7.29
CA LEU A 118 3.26 -5.30 6.48
C LEU A 118 2.95 -4.90 5.03
N GLU A 119 3.97 -4.93 4.19
CA GLU A 119 3.89 -4.58 2.76
C GLU A 119 3.42 -5.81 1.95
N LEU A 120 2.10 -5.94 1.75
CA LEU A 120 1.52 -7.10 1.07
C LEU A 120 2.02 -7.30 -0.36
N HIS A 121 2.33 -6.20 -1.05
CA HIS A 121 2.80 -6.22 -2.44
C HIS A 121 4.30 -5.90 -2.57
N GLY A 122 5.05 -6.00 -1.48
CA GLY A 122 6.49 -5.72 -1.48
C GLY A 122 6.83 -4.23 -1.52
N SER A 123 7.98 -3.87 -2.08
CA SER A 123 8.49 -2.49 -2.09
C SER A 123 9.38 -2.19 -3.29
N THR A 124 9.25 -0.97 -3.83
CA THR A 124 10.15 -0.43 -4.86
C THR A 124 11.57 -0.19 -4.35
N LEU A 125 11.73 -0.07 -3.03
CA LEU A 125 13.02 0.23 -2.40
C LEU A 125 13.95 -0.99 -2.31
N ARG A 126 13.43 -2.20 -2.49
CA ARG A 126 14.20 -3.45 -2.44
C ARG A 126 14.16 -4.12 -3.80
N ASN A 127 15.32 -4.51 -4.28
CA ASN A 127 15.46 -5.17 -5.57
C ASN A 127 16.52 -6.28 -5.46
N TYR A 128 16.33 -7.37 -6.16
CA TYR A 128 17.22 -8.53 -6.05
C TYR A 128 17.60 -9.08 -7.42
N CYS A 129 18.84 -9.52 -7.54
CA CYS A 129 19.27 -10.28 -8.70
C CYS A 129 18.60 -11.66 -8.72
N GLU A 130 17.89 -11.99 -9.79
CA GLU A 130 17.22 -13.29 -9.94
C GLU A 130 18.19 -14.46 -9.99
N ARG A 131 19.47 -14.22 -10.39
CA ARG A 131 20.48 -15.27 -10.54
C ARG A 131 21.26 -15.55 -9.25
N CYS A 132 21.68 -14.51 -8.53
CA CYS A 132 22.59 -14.66 -7.38
C CYS A 132 22.03 -14.12 -6.06
N GLY A 133 20.80 -13.60 -6.04
CA GLY A 133 20.12 -13.06 -4.85
C GLY A 133 20.71 -11.76 -4.31
N LYS A 134 21.71 -11.15 -4.99
CA LYS A 134 22.32 -9.90 -4.51
C LYS A 134 21.28 -8.79 -4.41
N PHE A 135 21.27 -8.12 -3.26
CA PHE A 135 20.41 -6.96 -2.99
C PHE A 135 20.89 -5.70 -3.73
N TYR A 136 19.92 -4.89 -4.15
CA TYR A 136 20.09 -3.58 -4.76
C TYR A 136 19.05 -2.60 -4.24
N GLY A 137 19.44 -1.34 -4.01
CA GLY A 137 18.51 -0.23 -3.74
C GLY A 137 17.72 0.19 -5.00
N VAL A 138 16.83 1.16 -4.82
CA VAL A 138 15.98 1.68 -5.92
C VAL A 138 16.81 2.30 -7.05
N GLU A 139 17.97 2.86 -6.75
CA GLU A 139 18.88 3.54 -7.68
C GLU A 139 19.32 2.60 -8.82
N ALA A 140 19.48 1.31 -8.53
CA ALA A 140 19.86 0.32 -9.52
C ALA A 140 18.82 0.14 -10.64
N ILE A 141 17.55 0.40 -10.32
CA ILE A 141 16.46 0.42 -11.30
C ILE A 141 16.32 1.82 -11.92
N ALA A 142 16.27 2.86 -11.06
CA ALA A 142 16.00 4.22 -11.49
C ALA A 142 17.03 4.77 -12.49
N HIS A 143 18.32 4.47 -12.28
CA HIS A 143 19.42 4.98 -13.11
C HIS A 143 19.85 4.00 -14.22
N SER A 144 19.22 2.82 -14.33
CA SER A 144 19.55 1.88 -15.40
C SER A 144 18.96 2.29 -16.74
N ALA A 145 19.71 2.05 -17.80
CA ALA A 145 19.19 2.06 -19.16
C ALA A 145 18.68 0.65 -19.52
N GLY A 146 17.46 0.55 -20.06
CA GLY A 146 16.87 -0.73 -20.44
C GLY A 146 16.60 -1.65 -19.26
N VAL A 147 17.02 -2.91 -19.36
CA VAL A 147 16.83 -3.94 -18.32
C VAL A 147 17.96 -3.88 -17.30
N PRO A 148 17.67 -3.63 -16.00
CA PRO A 148 18.70 -3.60 -14.97
C PRO A 148 19.40 -4.94 -14.82
N THR A 149 20.74 -4.92 -14.84
CA THR A 149 21.56 -6.14 -14.85
C THR A 149 22.59 -6.12 -13.72
N CYS A 150 22.68 -7.22 -13.01
CA CYS A 150 23.67 -7.47 -11.96
C CYS A 150 25.06 -7.74 -12.56
N SER A 151 26.12 -7.52 -11.77
CA SER A 151 27.50 -7.88 -12.15
C SER A 151 27.70 -9.35 -12.48
N CYS A 152 26.82 -10.26 -12.04
CA CYS A 152 26.84 -11.68 -12.43
C CYS A 152 26.13 -11.96 -13.76
N GLY A 153 25.59 -10.95 -14.44
CA GLY A 153 24.81 -11.06 -15.67
C GLY A 153 23.33 -11.43 -15.48
N GLY A 154 22.86 -11.57 -14.23
CA GLY A 154 21.44 -11.82 -13.94
C GLY A 154 20.63 -10.52 -13.97
N ARG A 155 19.34 -10.60 -14.33
CA ARG A 155 18.40 -9.48 -14.27
C ARG A 155 18.14 -9.10 -12.81
N ILE A 156 17.95 -7.81 -12.53
CA ILE A 156 17.56 -7.30 -11.21
C ILE A 156 16.05 -7.09 -11.23
N LYS A 157 15.32 -7.91 -10.44
CA LYS A 157 13.87 -7.80 -10.30
C LYS A 157 13.52 -6.94 -9.08
N PRO A 158 12.59 -5.98 -9.22
CA PRO A 158 11.99 -5.31 -8.06
C PRO A 158 11.31 -6.31 -7.12
N ASN A 159 11.46 -6.10 -5.82
CA ASN A 159 10.71 -6.86 -4.80
C ASN A 159 9.26 -6.36 -4.70
N VAL A 160 8.60 -6.32 -5.85
CA VAL A 160 7.19 -5.97 -5.98
C VAL A 160 6.47 -7.19 -6.50
N VAL A 161 5.34 -7.53 -5.87
CA VAL A 161 4.47 -8.62 -6.31
C VAL A 161 3.71 -8.17 -7.55
N LEU A 162 3.98 -8.83 -8.66
CA LEU A 162 3.29 -8.58 -9.93
C LEU A 162 1.97 -9.35 -9.98
N TYR A 163 1.06 -8.92 -10.85
CA TYR A 163 -0.08 -9.77 -11.18
C TYR A 163 0.42 -11.15 -11.61
N GLU A 164 -0.31 -12.21 -11.29
CA GLU A 164 0.06 -13.62 -11.51
C GLU A 164 1.08 -14.17 -10.46
N GLU A 165 1.66 -13.33 -9.60
CA GLU A 165 2.54 -13.77 -8.50
C GLU A 165 1.77 -13.94 -7.19
N GLY A 166 2.22 -14.85 -6.33
CA GLY A 166 1.69 -15.03 -4.98
C GLY A 166 2.22 -13.98 -4.00
N LEU A 167 1.42 -13.63 -3.00
CA LEU A 167 1.89 -12.82 -1.87
C LEU A 167 2.88 -13.62 -1.01
N ASN A 168 3.74 -12.91 -0.29
CA ASN A 168 4.61 -13.55 0.69
C ASN A 168 3.77 -14.16 1.83
N GLU A 169 3.92 -15.47 2.05
CA GLU A 169 3.10 -16.23 3.01
C GLU A 169 3.27 -15.76 4.45
N ASP A 170 4.49 -15.44 4.88
CA ASP A 170 4.76 -14.95 6.23
C ASP A 170 4.09 -13.59 6.48
N THR A 171 4.18 -12.68 5.49
CA THR A 171 3.51 -11.37 5.55
C THR A 171 2.00 -11.53 5.58
N LEU A 172 1.47 -12.43 4.75
CA LEU A 172 0.04 -12.73 4.69
C LEU A 172 -0.48 -13.28 6.01
N TYR A 173 0.23 -14.28 6.57
CA TYR A 173 -0.14 -14.88 7.85
C TYR A 173 -0.12 -13.87 9.00
N LYS A 174 0.91 -13.04 9.10
CA LYS A 174 1.00 -11.95 10.08
C LYS A 174 -0.17 -10.95 9.92
N ALA A 175 -0.48 -10.55 8.68
CA ALA A 175 -1.56 -9.63 8.41
C ALA A 175 -2.92 -10.20 8.84
N VAL A 176 -3.20 -11.47 8.52
CA VAL A 176 -4.42 -12.16 8.97
C VAL A 176 -4.52 -12.16 10.49
N ARG A 177 -3.41 -12.48 11.18
CA ARG A 177 -3.39 -12.53 12.65
C ARG A 177 -3.68 -11.15 13.26
N TYR A 178 -3.00 -10.09 12.80
CA TYR A 178 -3.25 -8.73 13.28
C TYR A 178 -4.70 -8.30 13.06
N ILE A 179 -5.25 -8.57 11.87
CA ILE A 179 -6.65 -8.21 11.56
C ILE A 179 -7.62 -8.98 12.46
N ALA A 180 -7.39 -10.28 12.66
CA ALA A 180 -8.29 -11.12 13.45
C ALA A 180 -8.29 -10.76 14.95
N GLU A 181 -7.15 -10.31 15.47
CA GLU A 181 -6.94 -9.92 16.87
C GLU A 181 -7.29 -8.46 17.18
N ALA A 182 -7.50 -7.62 16.15
CA ALA A 182 -7.75 -6.20 16.30
C ALA A 182 -9.11 -5.89 16.94
N ASP A 183 -9.15 -4.95 17.89
CA ASP A 183 -10.40 -4.37 18.40
C ASP A 183 -11.00 -3.39 17.41
N VAL A 184 -10.15 -2.60 16.77
CA VAL A 184 -10.51 -1.61 15.76
C VAL A 184 -9.75 -1.90 14.47
N LEU A 185 -10.46 -2.01 13.35
CA LEU A 185 -9.87 -2.06 12.02
C LEU A 185 -10.23 -0.78 11.25
N ILE A 186 -9.20 -0.07 10.80
CA ILE A 186 -9.37 1.11 9.92
C ILE A 186 -8.97 0.71 8.51
N ILE A 187 -9.94 0.73 7.58
CA ILE A 187 -9.71 0.51 6.15
C ILE A 187 -9.69 1.87 5.47
N ALA A 188 -8.62 2.21 4.76
CA ALA A 188 -8.50 3.53 4.16
C ALA A 188 -7.80 3.53 2.79
N GLY A 189 -8.23 4.43 1.90
CA GLY A 189 -7.58 4.67 0.62
C GLY A 189 -7.52 3.45 -0.30
N THR A 190 -8.47 2.52 -0.23
CA THR A 190 -8.50 1.30 -1.03
C THR A 190 -9.87 1.05 -1.63
N SER A 191 -9.91 0.49 -2.83
CA SER A 191 -11.16 0.03 -3.47
C SER A 191 -11.57 -1.38 -3.08
N LEU A 192 -10.74 -2.12 -2.30
CA LEU A 192 -10.91 -3.54 -1.99
C LEU A 192 -11.19 -4.39 -3.25
N ALA A 193 -10.46 -4.15 -4.33
CA ALA A 193 -10.68 -4.83 -5.61
C ALA A 193 -9.53 -5.78 -6.00
N VAL A 194 -8.38 -5.72 -5.34
CA VAL A 194 -7.20 -6.56 -5.65
C VAL A 194 -7.13 -7.72 -4.67
N TYR A 195 -7.37 -8.91 -5.18
CA TYR A 195 -7.26 -10.16 -4.41
C TYR A 195 -5.87 -10.78 -4.58
N PRO A 196 -5.36 -11.50 -3.54
CA PRO A 196 -6.02 -11.90 -2.30
C PRO A 196 -6.04 -10.83 -1.20
N ALA A 197 -5.29 -9.72 -1.34
CA ALA A 197 -5.15 -8.69 -0.30
C ALA A 197 -6.51 -8.13 0.19
N ALA A 198 -7.44 -7.83 -0.73
CA ALA A 198 -8.79 -7.34 -0.39
C ALA A 198 -9.58 -8.32 0.50
N GLY A 199 -9.33 -9.62 0.36
CA GLY A 199 -10.01 -10.66 1.15
C GLY A 199 -9.58 -10.70 2.62
N LEU A 200 -8.44 -10.10 2.99
CA LEU A 200 -7.93 -10.13 4.35
C LEU A 200 -8.88 -9.45 5.36
N VAL A 201 -9.59 -8.43 4.94
CA VAL A 201 -10.55 -7.71 5.81
C VAL A 201 -11.65 -8.61 6.32
N ASN A 202 -11.94 -9.74 5.66
CA ASN A 202 -12.95 -10.70 6.08
C ASN A 202 -12.54 -11.52 7.33
N TYR A 203 -11.27 -11.50 7.71
CA TYR A 203 -10.80 -12.13 8.94
C TYR A 203 -11.03 -11.28 10.19
N TYR A 204 -11.43 -10.02 10.02
CA TYR A 204 -11.73 -9.14 11.14
C TYR A 204 -12.87 -9.68 12.01
N ARG A 205 -12.67 -9.66 13.33
CA ARG A 205 -13.61 -10.16 14.35
C ARG A 205 -13.87 -9.15 15.47
N GLY A 206 -13.26 -7.97 15.38
CA GLY A 206 -13.43 -6.91 16.37
C GLY A 206 -14.80 -6.25 16.31
N HIS A 207 -14.94 -5.15 17.01
CA HIS A 207 -16.23 -4.52 17.23
C HIS A 207 -16.35 -3.08 16.69
N LYS A 208 -15.27 -2.56 16.08
CA LYS A 208 -15.29 -1.23 15.42
C LYS A 208 -14.55 -1.26 14.09
N LEU A 209 -15.32 -1.29 13.02
CA LEU A 209 -14.82 -1.17 11.65
C LEU A 209 -15.01 0.25 11.14
N VAL A 210 -13.91 0.90 10.78
CA VAL A 210 -13.92 2.26 10.23
C VAL A 210 -13.47 2.23 8.76
N VAL A 211 -14.14 2.98 7.90
CA VAL A 211 -13.75 3.16 6.50
C VAL A 211 -13.51 4.64 6.22
N ILE A 212 -12.36 4.96 5.63
CA ILE A 212 -11.99 6.33 5.22
C ILE A 212 -11.59 6.29 3.74
N ASN A 213 -12.44 6.79 2.85
CA ASN A 213 -12.19 6.77 1.41
C ASN A 213 -12.82 7.98 0.73
N LYS A 214 -12.21 8.43 -0.38
CA LYS A 214 -12.84 9.44 -1.26
C LYS A 214 -14.09 8.90 -1.95
N THR A 215 -14.10 7.60 -2.27
CA THR A 215 -15.24 6.92 -2.90
C THR A 215 -15.77 5.84 -1.97
N PRO A 216 -17.09 5.74 -1.76
CA PRO A 216 -17.69 4.70 -0.94
C PRO A 216 -17.33 3.28 -1.43
N LEU A 217 -17.14 2.35 -0.49
CA LEU A 217 -16.89 0.93 -0.81
C LEU A 217 -18.19 0.16 -1.13
N GLY A 218 -19.35 0.79 -0.97
CA GLY A 218 -20.65 0.16 -1.16
C GLY A 218 -20.86 -1.00 -0.19
N ASP A 219 -21.50 -2.07 -0.67
CA ASP A 219 -21.83 -3.25 0.16
C ASP A 219 -20.63 -4.16 0.50
N LYS A 220 -19.41 -3.76 0.10
CA LYS A 220 -18.21 -4.56 0.37
C LYS A 220 -17.82 -4.62 1.86
N THR A 221 -18.31 -3.67 2.67
CA THR A 221 -18.04 -3.64 4.09
C THR A 221 -19.26 -3.15 4.88
N ARG A 222 -19.51 -3.73 6.06
CA ARG A 222 -20.48 -3.23 7.04
C ARG A 222 -19.73 -2.46 8.12
N ALA A 223 -19.34 -1.23 7.80
CA ALA A 223 -18.58 -0.39 8.71
C ALA A 223 -19.47 0.29 9.77
N ASP A 224 -18.94 0.42 10.99
CA ASP A 224 -19.55 1.20 12.07
C ASP A 224 -19.45 2.70 11.83
N LEU A 225 -18.38 3.13 11.13
CA LEU A 225 -18.15 4.50 10.75
C LEU A 225 -17.59 4.57 9.33
N VAL A 226 -18.22 5.36 8.47
CA VAL A 226 -17.74 5.66 7.13
C VAL A 226 -17.49 7.15 7.03
N ILE A 227 -16.29 7.53 6.63
CA ILE A 227 -15.90 8.92 6.38
C ILE A 227 -15.53 9.07 4.91
N THR A 228 -16.26 9.91 4.19
CA THR A 228 -15.95 10.23 2.80
C THR A 228 -15.01 11.41 2.75
N GLY A 229 -13.73 11.17 2.36
CA GLY A 229 -12.71 12.20 2.32
C GLY A 229 -11.30 11.67 2.02
N ALA A 230 -10.37 12.59 1.95
CA ALA A 230 -8.95 12.27 1.85
C ALA A 230 -8.44 11.71 3.19
N VAL A 231 -7.58 10.71 3.13
CA VAL A 231 -7.14 9.97 4.33
C VAL A 231 -6.30 10.86 5.25
N GLY A 232 -5.35 11.61 4.67
CA GLY A 232 -4.47 12.49 5.43
C GLY A 232 -5.21 13.66 6.06
N GLU A 233 -6.09 14.33 5.31
CA GLU A 233 -6.95 15.40 5.83
C GLU A 233 -7.84 14.90 6.98
N THR A 234 -8.38 13.69 6.85
CA THR A 234 -9.23 13.08 7.89
C THR A 234 -8.43 12.77 9.14
N LEU A 235 -7.31 12.07 9.01
CA LEU A 235 -6.49 11.66 10.15
C LEU A 235 -5.78 12.84 10.84
N ALA A 236 -5.51 13.92 10.14
CA ALA A 236 -4.93 15.13 10.73
C ALA A 236 -5.84 15.83 11.76
N GLN A 237 -7.12 15.48 11.80
CA GLN A 237 -8.11 16.08 12.70
C GLN A 237 -8.34 15.29 14.00
N VAL A 238 -7.62 14.18 14.18
CA VAL A 238 -7.80 13.24 15.31
C VAL A 238 -6.61 13.19 16.25
#